data_6f91fcc2d06171d2d9f9c1c8d73299b7
#
_entry.id   6f91fcc2d06171d2d9f9c1c8d73299b7
#
_cell.length_a   1.000
_cell.length_b   1.000
_cell.length_c   1.000
_cell.angle_alpha   90.00
_cell.angle_beta   90.00
_cell.angle_gamma   90.00
#
_symmetry.space_group_name_H-M   'P 1'
#
loop_
_entity.id
_entity.type
_entity.pdbx_description
1 polymer ?
#
loop_
_entity_poly.entity_id
_entity_poly.type
_entity_poly.pdbx_seq_one_letter_code
_entity_poly.pdbx_strand_id
1 'polypeptide(L)'
;MESFAFAYKLKNNNQNNKVPHTHEAECHINVWKVDVGTILPKTKLYFDFGLMINSNIEWIYAYIPFDFEENGRDFDLVKKLQNNNQLLCTVFNCDYRIQMGQGDTFGKVMDKEDNIKFSLHQLGSTKFEIIPFYKTGSKKDIVGKLLKIHIQEVPQDTEKVYIRFRIEPLKTTDIVKSEHISNDFLQAAFSRIDMYDLRINEIRNINTDVMDKIKGDNYIPFKFDKVHLFYMADTKENVANGSSLKQDSRLLEKDLWATYLPENCYKRNYIAHHWKKRVKKEDMRIIEESIIETKQLFIPFDDYRIFFTTVYPNIQIVRLFVYLCIVVLLGWCGSMLSFRLSNFLPHSIPECFKLLIVAGMFFVIIVFMIVTSYHLIIKLIRK
;
A
#
# COMPACT_ATOMS: atom_id res chain seq x y z
N MET A 1 3.88 6.02 -10.77
CA MET A 1 3.07 6.38 -9.59
C MET A 1 3.57 7.70 -9.06
N GLU A 2 2.68 8.62 -8.69
CA GLU A 2 3.07 9.88 -8.05
C GLU A 2 3.61 9.61 -6.64
N SER A 3 4.37 10.59 -6.10
CA SER A 3 4.98 10.51 -4.77
C SER A 3 4.05 11.07 -3.70
N PHE A 4 4.01 10.44 -2.54
CA PHE A 4 3.52 11.11 -1.33
C PHE A 4 4.39 12.31 -1.03
N ALA A 5 3.79 13.43 -0.59
CA ALA A 5 4.55 14.59 -0.18
C ALA A 5 4.12 15.05 1.21
N PHE A 6 5.10 15.29 2.08
CA PHE A 6 4.87 15.76 3.43
C PHE A 6 5.65 17.04 3.66
N ALA A 7 4.95 18.06 4.17
CA ALA A 7 5.52 19.35 4.51
C ALA A 7 4.91 19.89 5.80
N TYR A 8 5.53 20.87 6.43
CA TYR A 8 5.09 21.42 7.70
C TYR A 8 5.26 22.95 7.77
N LYS A 9 4.57 23.57 8.72
CA LYS A 9 4.73 24.96 9.10
C LYS A 9 4.95 25.07 10.59
N LEU A 10 5.90 25.91 11.00
CA LEU A 10 6.21 26.16 12.40
C LEU A 10 5.23 27.14 13.04
N LYS A 11 5.06 27.05 14.36
CA LYS A 11 4.38 28.07 15.17
C LYS A 11 5.15 29.39 15.07
N ASN A 12 4.41 30.50 14.91
CA ASN A 12 4.96 31.83 14.81
C ASN A 12 5.45 32.36 16.19
N ASN A 13 6.37 31.67 16.83
CA ASN A 13 6.99 32.15 18.06
C ASN A 13 8.43 32.56 17.77
N ASN A 14 8.63 33.88 17.74
CA ASN A 14 9.90 34.62 17.72
C ASN A 14 10.63 34.79 16.39
N GLN A 15 10.60 36.01 15.93
CA GLN A 15 11.34 36.60 14.81
C GLN A 15 12.89 36.57 14.96
N ASN A 16 13.45 35.94 15.99
CA ASN A 16 14.90 35.97 16.27
C ASN A 16 15.59 34.61 16.24
N ASN A 17 14.95 33.55 15.84
CA ASN A 17 15.61 32.26 15.85
C ASN A 17 15.94 31.80 14.42
N LYS A 18 17.24 31.64 14.18
CA LYS A 18 17.79 30.73 13.18
C LYS A 18 16.84 29.56 13.04
N VAL A 19 16.39 29.26 11.81
CA VAL A 19 15.63 28.04 11.48
C VAL A 19 16.28 26.93 12.27
N PRO A 20 15.57 26.24 13.19
CA PRO A 20 16.20 25.20 13.96
C PRO A 20 16.65 24.12 12.97
N HIS A 21 17.95 23.93 12.91
CA HIS A 21 18.63 23.14 11.88
C HIS A 21 18.33 21.69 12.07
N THR A 22 17.47 21.05 12.21
CA THR A 22 17.17 19.60 12.28
C THR A 22 15.85 19.32 13.00
N HIS A 23 14.76 19.33 12.27
CA HIS A 23 13.56 18.71 12.79
C HIS A 23 13.67 17.19 12.58
N GLU A 24 14.13 16.49 13.60
CA GLU A 24 14.10 15.03 13.63
C GLU A 24 12.64 14.57 13.48
N ALA A 25 12.28 14.11 12.29
CA ALA A 25 10.96 13.56 12.00
C ALA A 25 11.08 12.09 11.59
N GLU A 26 10.15 11.28 12.04
CA GLU A 26 10.05 9.88 11.62
C GLU A 26 8.71 9.65 10.91
N CYS A 27 8.74 8.89 9.81
CA CYS A 27 7.55 8.52 9.07
C CYS A 27 7.33 7.01 9.12
N HIS A 28 6.14 6.61 9.53
CA HIS A 28 5.69 5.23 9.54
C HIS A 28 4.56 5.08 8.51
N ILE A 29 4.74 4.23 7.52
CA ILE A 29 3.71 3.89 6.54
C ILE A 29 3.38 2.42 6.68
N ASN A 30 2.12 2.12 6.97
CA ASN A 30 1.64 0.76 7.00
C ASN A 30 0.64 0.56 5.87
N VAL A 31 0.90 -0.41 5.01
CA VAL A 31 0.01 -0.82 3.94
C VAL A 31 -0.64 -2.14 4.35
N TRP A 32 -1.94 -2.13 4.57
CA TRP A 32 -2.72 -3.30 4.91
C TRP A 32 -3.50 -3.79 3.69
N LYS A 33 -3.28 -5.04 3.32
CA LYS A 33 -4.10 -5.74 2.33
C LYS A 33 -5.01 -6.71 3.06
N VAL A 34 -6.27 -6.38 3.17
CA VAL A 34 -7.25 -7.11 3.98
C VAL A 34 -8.49 -7.48 3.18
N ASP A 35 -9.10 -8.60 3.51
CA ASP A 35 -10.38 -8.98 2.96
C ASP A 35 -11.51 -8.51 3.90
N VAL A 36 -12.52 -7.90 3.31
CA VAL A 36 -13.68 -7.32 4.00
C VAL A 36 -14.96 -7.97 3.48
N GLY A 37 -15.91 -8.23 4.37
CA GLY A 37 -17.21 -8.85 4.05
C GLY A 37 -17.26 -10.33 4.42
N THR A 38 -18.47 -10.90 4.54
CA THR A 38 -18.69 -12.25 5.08
C THR A 38 -18.93 -13.31 4.02
N ILE A 39 -19.65 -13.00 2.94
CA ILE A 39 -20.10 -14.00 1.94
C ILE A 39 -19.19 -13.96 0.70
N LEU A 40 -18.90 -12.76 0.18
CA LEU A 40 -18.01 -12.55 -0.95
C LEU A 40 -16.95 -11.52 -0.53
N PRO A 41 -15.81 -11.98 0.00
CA PRO A 41 -14.78 -11.08 0.49
C PRO A 41 -14.22 -10.22 -0.65
N LYS A 42 -14.19 -8.91 -0.40
CA LYS A 42 -13.55 -7.94 -1.28
C LYS A 42 -12.22 -7.53 -0.64
N THR A 43 -11.14 -7.63 -1.38
CA THR A 43 -9.84 -7.15 -0.93
C THR A 43 -9.82 -5.62 -0.93
N LYS A 44 -9.47 -5.04 0.21
CA LYS A 44 -9.26 -3.60 0.39
C LYS A 44 -7.83 -3.31 0.79
N LEU A 45 -7.37 -2.11 0.45
CA LEU A 45 -6.11 -1.56 0.92
C LEU A 45 -6.38 -0.45 1.93
N TYR A 46 -5.63 -0.44 3.02
CA TYR A 46 -5.58 0.69 3.95
C TYR A 46 -4.15 1.18 4.07
N PHE A 47 -4.00 2.48 4.09
CA PHE A 47 -2.73 3.16 4.36
C PHE A 47 -2.81 3.84 5.72
N ASP A 48 -1.96 3.42 6.65
CA ASP A 48 -1.82 4.11 7.93
C ASP A 48 -0.54 4.93 7.89
N PHE A 49 -0.66 6.22 8.12
CA PHE A 49 0.45 7.15 8.22
C PHE A 49 0.66 7.52 9.68
N GLY A 50 1.85 7.29 10.19
CA GLY A 50 2.29 7.73 11.51
C GLY A 50 3.43 8.72 11.36
N LEU A 51 3.31 9.91 11.97
CA LEU A 51 4.34 10.93 11.95
C LEU A 51 4.77 11.25 13.36
N MET A 52 6.05 11.03 13.68
CA MET A 52 6.71 11.53 14.87
C MET A 52 7.36 12.86 14.51
N ILE A 53 6.89 13.94 15.09
CA ILE A 53 7.27 15.31 14.73
C ILE A 53 7.64 16.12 15.97
N ASN A 54 8.30 17.26 15.77
CA ASN A 54 8.59 18.18 16.85
C ASN A 54 7.33 18.96 17.27
N SER A 55 7.19 19.26 18.57
CA SER A 55 6.04 19.95 19.15
C SER A 55 5.89 21.42 18.73
N ASN A 56 6.91 22.04 18.11
CA ASN A 56 6.87 23.38 17.56
C ASN A 56 6.21 23.48 16.18
N ILE A 57 5.82 22.36 15.57
CA ILE A 57 5.06 22.33 14.32
C ILE A 57 3.61 22.71 14.61
N GLU A 58 3.07 23.63 13.80
CA GLU A 58 1.68 24.08 13.89
C GLU A 58 0.79 23.37 12.87
N TRP A 59 1.29 23.23 11.63
CA TRP A 59 0.54 22.63 10.54
C TRP A 59 1.36 21.58 9.80
N ILE A 60 0.67 20.53 9.35
CA ILE A 60 1.21 19.49 8.46
C ILE A 60 0.42 19.50 7.16
N TYR A 61 1.13 19.39 6.04
CA TYR A 61 0.61 19.06 4.73
C TYR A 61 1.01 17.63 4.39
N ALA A 62 0.02 16.77 4.12
CA ALA A 62 0.22 15.42 3.66
C ALA A 62 -0.50 15.24 2.32
N TYR A 63 0.23 15.28 1.22
CA TYR A 63 -0.32 14.98 -0.10
C TYR A 63 -0.35 13.47 -0.32
N ILE A 64 -1.52 12.97 -0.66
CA ILE A 64 -1.82 11.58 -0.94
C ILE A 64 -2.12 11.48 -2.45
N PRO A 65 -1.30 10.75 -3.26
CA PRO A 65 -1.39 10.74 -4.71
C PRO A 65 -2.50 9.79 -5.24
N PHE A 66 -3.65 9.81 -4.64
CA PHE A 66 -4.86 9.10 -5.07
C PHE A 66 -6.10 9.66 -4.37
N ASP A 67 -7.26 9.34 -4.90
CA ASP A 67 -8.54 9.68 -4.29
C ASP A 67 -8.87 8.73 -3.14
N PHE A 68 -9.43 9.26 -2.04
CA PHE A 68 -9.78 8.51 -0.84
C PHE A 68 -11.05 9.03 -0.18
N GLU A 69 -11.69 8.18 0.65
CA GLU A 69 -12.86 8.56 1.45
C GLU A 69 -12.49 9.56 2.56
N GLU A 70 -13.21 10.68 2.62
CA GLU A 70 -12.93 11.79 3.56
C GLU A 70 -13.39 11.51 5.00
N ASN A 71 -14.37 10.62 5.18
CA ASN A 71 -15.06 10.36 6.45
C ASN A 71 -14.95 8.91 6.91
N GLY A 72 -13.81 8.27 6.69
CA GLY A 72 -13.59 6.90 7.17
C GLY A 72 -13.76 6.81 8.70
N ARG A 73 -14.56 5.84 9.19
CA ARG A 73 -14.82 5.63 10.64
C ARG A 73 -13.56 5.46 11.48
N ASP A 74 -12.47 5.02 10.87
CA ASP A 74 -11.18 4.74 11.51
C ASP A 74 -10.09 5.72 11.05
N PHE A 75 -10.44 6.96 10.70
CA PHE A 75 -9.45 7.93 10.25
C PHE A 75 -8.38 8.18 11.32
N ASP A 76 -8.77 8.48 12.56
CA ASP A 76 -7.85 8.70 13.67
C ASP A 76 -7.52 7.38 14.40
N LEU A 77 -6.29 6.93 14.26
CA LEU A 77 -5.80 5.71 14.90
C LEU A 77 -5.13 5.92 16.24
N VAL A 78 -4.87 7.18 16.63
CA VAL A 78 -4.24 7.50 17.93
C VAL A 78 -5.10 7.02 19.08
N LYS A 79 -6.42 7.20 18.99
CA LYS A 79 -7.35 6.71 20.02
C LYS A 79 -7.25 5.20 20.27
N LYS A 80 -7.00 4.40 19.20
CA LYS A 80 -6.79 2.96 19.36
C LYS A 80 -5.49 2.65 20.11
N LEU A 81 -4.43 3.43 19.88
CA LEU A 81 -3.17 3.29 20.61
C LEU A 81 -3.31 3.72 22.08
N GLN A 82 -4.04 4.79 22.35
CA GLN A 82 -4.27 5.27 23.71
C GLN A 82 -5.07 4.28 24.56
N ASN A 83 -6.03 3.59 23.96
CA ASN A 83 -6.90 2.64 24.65
C ASN A 83 -6.27 1.23 24.80
N ASN A 84 -5.13 0.96 24.18
CA ASN A 84 -4.49 -0.35 24.21
C ASN A 84 -2.96 -0.23 24.32
N ASN A 85 -2.48 -0.33 25.56
CA ASN A 85 -1.05 -0.21 25.87
C ASN A 85 -0.20 -1.30 25.18
N GLN A 86 -0.71 -2.52 25.05
CA GLN A 86 0.00 -3.59 24.34
C GLN A 86 0.18 -3.27 22.85
N LEU A 87 -0.85 -2.69 22.23
CA LEU A 87 -0.78 -2.23 20.85
C LEU A 87 0.25 -1.11 20.68
N LEU A 88 0.28 -0.14 21.60
CA LEU A 88 1.29 0.91 21.61
C LEU A 88 2.70 0.32 21.68
N CYS A 89 2.95 -0.55 22.66
CA CYS A 89 4.25 -1.20 22.84
C CYS A 89 4.66 -1.98 21.57
N THR A 90 3.70 -2.63 20.91
CA THR A 90 3.95 -3.40 19.68
C THR A 90 4.27 -2.49 18.49
N VAL A 91 3.56 -1.38 18.33
CA VAL A 91 3.80 -0.42 17.24
C VAL A 91 5.18 0.21 17.33
N PHE A 92 5.63 0.56 18.54
CA PHE A 92 6.93 1.20 18.75
C PHE A 92 8.05 0.22 19.08
N ASN A 93 7.73 -1.05 19.30
CA ASN A 93 8.66 -2.09 19.77
C ASN A 93 9.42 -1.67 21.04
N CYS A 94 8.74 -1.04 21.97
CA CYS A 94 9.26 -0.52 23.24
C CYS A 94 8.23 -0.73 24.34
N ASP A 95 8.71 -0.93 25.55
CA ASP A 95 7.85 -1.02 26.72
C ASP A 95 7.50 0.41 27.21
N TYR A 96 6.38 0.90 26.73
CA TYR A 96 5.86 2.22 27.02
C TYR A 96 4.60 2.16 27.89
N ARG A 97 4.35 3.24 28.63
CA ARG A 97 3.12 3.49 29.37
C ARG A 97 2.49 4.78 28.89
N ILE A 98 1.16 4.85 28.99
CA ILE A 98 0.41 6.05 28.61
C ILE A 98 -0.15 6.67 29.88
N GLN A 99 0.08 7.96 30.03
CA GLN A 99 -0.61 8.80 31.00
C GLN A 99 -1.55 9.74 30.24
N MET A 100 -2.85 9.58 30.45
CA MET A 100 -3.86 10.46 29.84
C MET A 100 -3.85 11.82 30.56
N GLY A 101 -3.91 12.90 29.75
CA GLY A 101 -4.04 14.26 30.25
C GLY A 101 -5.51 14.62 30.57
N GLN A 102 -5.72 15.76 31.21
CA GLN A 102 -7.07 16.33 31.34
C GLN A 102 -7.61 16.70 29.95
N GLY A 103 -8.75 16.14 29.56
CA GLY A 103 -9.44 16.41 28.29
C GLY A 103 -9.24 15.40 27.18
N ASP A 104 -8.58 14.26 27.44
CA ASP A 104 -8.47 13.06 26.56
C ASP A 104 -7.90 13.27 25.13
N THR A 105 -7.50 14.47 24.75
CA THR A 105 -6.96 14.76 23.41
C THR A 105 -5.49 14.40 23.25
N PHE A 106 -4.75 14.39 24.38
CA PHE A 106 -3.33 14.04 24.44
C PHE A 106 -3.08 12.91 25.42
N GLY A 107 -2.22 11.97 25.03
CA GLY A 107 -1.69 10.96 25.95
C GLY A 107 -0.15 11.08 25.99
N LYS A 108 0.42 11.31 27.16
CA LYS A 108 1.87 11.28 27.34
C LYS A 108 2.38 9.85 27.35
N VAL A 109 3.35 9.56 26.52
CA VAL A 109 4.02 8.25 26.46
C VAL A 109 5.33 8.32 27.21
N MET A 110 5.46 7.43 28.19
CA MET A 110 6.61 7.34 29.08
C MET A 110 7.31 6.00 28.96
N ASP A 111 8.60 5.99 29.24
CA ASP A 111 9.38 4.75 29.41
C ASP A 111 9.21 4.15 30.81
N LYS A 112 9.98 3.09 31.09
CA LYS A 112 9.98 2.41 32.38
C LYS A 112 10.46 3.26 33.55
N GLU A 113 11.22 4.30 33.25
CA GLU A 113 11.80 5.24 34.21
C GLU A 113 10.94 6.50 34.38
N ASP A 114 9.70 6.46 33.84
CA ASP A 114 8.74 7.57 33.82
C ASP A 114 9.22 8.83 33.08
N ASN A 115 10.24 8.71 32.20
CA ASN A 115 10.63 9.80 31.31
C ASN A 115 9.65 9.93 30.15
N ILE A 116 9.17 11.14 29.90
CA ILE A 116 8.30 11.46 28.78
C ILE A 116 9.13 11.34 27.48
N LYS A 117 8.67 10.50 26.54
CA LYS A 117 9.30 10.32 25.23
C LYS A 117 8.62 11.11 24.13
N PHE A 118 7.30 11.14 24.14
CA PHE A 118 6.47 11.90 23.19
C PHE A 118 5.02 11.95 23.67
N SER A 119 4.21 12.77 23.02
CA SER A 119 2.76 12.79 23.23
C SER A 119 2.03 12.20 22.01
N LEU A 120 1.01 11.40 22.28
CA LEU A 120 0.03 10.98 21.28
C LEU A 120 -1.02 12.09 21.12
N HIS A 121 -1.26 12.53 19.89
CA HIS A 121 -2.21 13.59 19.57
C HIS A 121 -3.37 13.08 18.72
N GLN A 122 -4.60 13.14 19.27
CA GLN A 122 -5.80 12.76 18.55
C GLN A 122 -6.16 13.80 17.48
N LEU A 123 -6.51 13.31 16.29
CA LEU A 123 -6.93 14.15 15.16
C LEU A 123 -8.43 14.47 15.18
N GLY A 124 -9.24 13.71 15.93
CA GLY A 124 -10.69 13.88 15.98
C GLY A 124 -11.18 15.23 16.52
N SER A 125 -10.32 15.94 17.28
CA SER A 125 -10.57 17.29 17.80
C SER A 125 -9.86 18.39 16.99
N THR A 126 -9.06 18.05 16.00
CA THR A 126 -8.26 19.01 15.22
C THR A 126 -9.02 19.58 14.04
N LYS A 127 -8.66 20.81 13.66
CA LYS A 127 -9.08 21.34 12.37
C LYS A 127 -8.23 20.68 11.29
N PHE A 128 -8.87 19.98 10.37
CA PHE A 128 -8.23 19.51 9.16
C PHE A 128 -9.04 19.92 7.94
N GLU A 129 -8.36 20.14 6.84
CA GLU A 129 -8.92 20.52 5.57
C GLU A 129 -8.41 19.55 4.51
N ILE A 130 -9.29 19.12 3.61
CA ILE A 130 -8.94 18.27 2.48
C ILE A 130 -9.10 19.06 1.20
N ILE A 131 -8.03 19.18 0.43
CA ILE A 131 -7.98 19.94 -0.81
C ILE A 131 -7.77 18.94 -1.96
N PRO A 132 -8.77 18.73 -2.84
CA PRO A 132 -8.63 17.85 -3.99
C PRO A 132 -7.80 18.49 -5.10
N PHE A 133 -6.98 17.69 -5.79
CA PHE A 133 -6.27 18.05 -7.01
C PHE A 133 -6.83 17.24 -8.17
N TYR A 134 -7.05 17.91 -9.29
CA TYR A 134 -7.71 17.35 -10.46
C TYR A 134 -6.73 17.16 -11.60
N LYS A 135 -7.03 16.20 -12.46
CA LYS A 135 -6.28 16.01 -13.71
C LYS A 135 -6.41 17.25 -14.59
N THR A 136 -5.31 17.67 -15.20
CA THR A 136 -5.29 18.82 -16.12
C THR A 136 -6.39 18.70 -17.17
N GLY A 137 -7.26 19.73 -17.24
CA GLY A 137 -8.41 19.75 -18.15
C GLY A 137 -9.67 19.01 -17.68
N SER A 138 -9.67 18.39 -16.50
CA SER A 138 -10.84 17.76 -15.89
C SER A 138 -11.20 18.41 -14.56
N LYS A 139 -12.50 18.57 -14.30
CA LYS A 139 -13.01 19.02 -12.98
C LYS A 139 -13.59 17.85 -12.16
N LYS A 140 -13.47 16.61 -12.65
CA LYS A 140 -14.06 15.43 -12.00
C LYS A 140 -13.02 14.37 -11.63
N ASP A 141 -11.93 14.30 -12.38
CA ASP A 141 -10.93 13.25 -12.18
C ASP A 141 -9.90 13.69 -11.15
N ILE A 142 -10.11 13.28 -9.90
CA ILE A 142 -9.19 13.56 -8.80
C ILE A 142 -7.93 12.69 -8.98
N VAL A 143 -6.77 13.34 -9.01
CA VAL A 143 -5.46 12.65 -9.08
C VAL A 143 -4.83 12.48 -7.71
N GLY A 144 -5.25 13.27 -6.75
CA GLY A 144 -4.79 13.17 -5.36
C GLY A 144 -5.46 14.20 -4.48
N LYS A 145 -5.26 14.09 -3.17
CA LYS A 145 -5.78 15.01 -2.17
C LYS A 145 -4.68 15.44 -1.21
N LEU A 146 -4.70 16.72 -0.85
CA LEU A 146 -3.83 17.30 0.15
C LEU A 146 -4.59 17.40 1.47
N LEU A 147 -4.10 16.71 2.48
CA LEU A 147 -4.61 16.76 3.84
C LEU A 147 -3.82 17.79 4.63
N LYS A 148 -4.48 18.83 5.12
CA LYS A 148 -3.91 19.90 5.95
C LYS A 148 -4.38 19.66 7.38
N ILE A 149 -3.44 19.38 8.28
CA ILE A 149 -3.69 19.00 9.67
C ILE A 149 -3.13 20.09 10.59
N HIS A 150 -3.96 20.64 11.45
CA HIS A 150 -3.54 21.57 12.49
C HIS A 150 -3.12 20.80 13.74
N ILE A 151 -1.90 21.01 14.22
CA ILE A 151 -1.43 20.44 15.48
C ILE A 151 -1.77 21.44 16.59
N GLN A 152 -2.67 21.04 17.48
CA GLN A 152 -3.05 21.85 18.63
C GLN A 152 -1.87 22.11 19.57
N GLU A 153 -2.04 23.01 20.54
CA GLU A 153 -1.02 23.25 21.54
C GLU A 153 -0.73 21.98 22.33
N VAL A 154 0.54 21.63 22.33
CA VAL A 154 1.09 20.45 23.00
C VAL A 154 1.53 20.85 24.41
N PRO A 155 1.41 19.99 25.43
CA PRO A 155 1.95 20.25 26.75
C PRO A 155 3.42 20.68 26.72
N GLN A 156 3.79 21.69 27.50
CA GLN A 156 5.14 22.31 27.46
C GLN A 156 6.29 21.35 27.79
N ASP A 157 6.01 20.24 28.46
CA ASP A 157 6.97 19.21 28.84
C ASP A 157 7.21 18.15 27.74
N THR A 158 6.64 18.35 26.55
CA THR A 158 6.71 17.39 25.46
C THR A 158 7.45 17.96 24.26
N GLU A 159 8.57 17.37 23.89
CA GLU A 159 9.36 17.77 22.72
C GLU A 159 8.84 17.19 21.40
N LYS A 160 8.27 15.99 21.44
CA LYS A 160 7.82 15.26 20.26
C LYS A 160 6.34 14.89 20.34
N VAL A 161 5.67 14.93 19.20
CA VAL A 161 4.26 14.57 19.04
C VAL A 161 4.15 13.47 18.01
N TYR A 162 3.32 12.49 18.29
CA TYR A 162 2.95 11.45 17.35
C TYR A 162 1.49 11.55 16.94
N ILE A 163 1.27 11.62 15.63
CA ILE A 163 -0.05 11.51 15.01
C ILE A 163 -0.11 10.23 14.19
N ARG A 164 -1.30 9.65 14.07
CA ARG A 164 -1.50 8.46 13.22
C ARG A 164 -2.89 8.46 12.64
N PHE A 165 -2.98 8.31 11.32
CA PHE A 165 -4.26 8.31 10.61
C PHE A 165 -4.29 7.24 9.52
N ARG A 166 -5.50 6.82 9.16
CA ARG A 166 -5.79 5.79 8.15
C ARG A 166 -6.50 6.40 6.95
N ILE A 167 -6.08 5.99 5.77
CA ILE A 167 -6.68 6.36 4.49
C ILE A 167 -7.06 5.10 3.75
N GLU A 168 -8.29 5.07 3.22
CA GLU A 168 -8.79 4.03 2.33
C GLU A 168 -8.87 4.59 0.90
N PRO A 169 -8.09 4.07 -0.07
CA PRO A 169 -8.17 4.47 -1.46
C PRO A 169 -9.53 4.08 -2.06
N LEU A 170 -10.14 4.98 -2.83
CA LEU A 170 -11.37 4.66 -3.55
C LEU A 170 -11.13 3.62 -4.66
N LYS A 171 -9.96 3.67 -5.29
CA LYS A 171 -9.54 2.71 -6.32
C LYS A 171 -8.16 2.16 -6.01
N THR A 172 -8.05 0.86 -5.87
CA THR A 172 -6.74 0.19 -5.65
C THR A 172 -5.86 0.25 -6.90
N THR A 173 -6.44 0.38 -8.10
CA THR A 173 -5.71 0.49 -9.38
C THR A 173 -4.84 1.73 -9.50
N ASP A 174 -5.11 2.78 -8.73
CA ASP A 174 -4.31 4.00 -8.74
C ASP A 174 -2.95 3.80 -8.04
N ILE A 175 -2.86 2.76 -7.20
CA ILE A 175 -1.70 2.48 -6.34
C ILE A 175 -0.99 1.20 -6.76
N VAL A 176 -1.75 0.18 -7.15
CA VAL A 176 -1.25 -1.16 -7.43
C VAL A 176 -1.40 -1.46 -8.90
N LYS A 177 -0.28 -1.74 -9.56
CA LYS A 177 -0.31 -2.33 -10.90
C LYS A 177 -0.39 -3.83 -10.77
N SER A 178 -1.39 -4.42 -11.38
CA SER A 178 -1.64 -5.86 -11.31
C SER A 178 -1.47 -6.48 -12.69
N GLU A 179 -0.71 -7.58 -12.71
CA GLU A 179 -0.47 -8.35 -13.92
C GLU A 179 -0.67 -9.85 -13.66
N HIS A 180 -0.93 -10.60 -14.73
CA HIS A 180 -0.95 -12.07 -14.66
C HIS A 180 0.44 -12.62 -14.90
N ILE A 181 0.84 -13.64 -14.12
CA ILE A 181 2.21 -14.15 -14.03
C ILE A 181 2.73 -14.74 -15.36
N SER A 182 1.86 -15.21 -16.24
CA SER A 182 2.29 -15.83 -17.48
C SER A 182 1.27 -15.68 -18.59
N ASN A 183 1.78 -15.85 -19.82
CA ASN A 183 0.96 -16.05 -21.00
C ASN A 183 0.26 -17.42 -21.00
N ASP A 184 0.61 -18.31 -20.05
CA ASP A 184 -0.06 -19.59 -19.87
C ASP A 184 -1.43 -19.40 -19.26
N PHE A 185 -2.44 -19.82 -20.03
CA PHE A 185 -3.85 -19.69 -19.67
C PHE A 185 -4.17 -20.31 -18.30
N LEU A 186 -3.55 -21.43 -17.96
CA LEU A 186 -3.74 -22.15 -16.71
C LEU A 186 -3.11 -21.43 -15.52
N GLN A 187 -1.82 -21.04 -15.62
CA GLN A 187 -1.16 -20.33 -14.52
C GLN A 187 -1.78 -18.96 -14.27
N ALA A 188 -2.15 -18.25 -15.33
CA ALA A 188 -2.85 -16.98 -15.22
C ALA A 188 -4.24 -17.08 -14.56
N ALA A 189 -4.85 -18.28 -14.54
CA ALA A 189 -6.11 -18.54 -13.85
C ALA A 189 -5.96 -18.69 -12.34
N PHE A 190 -4.75 -18.98 -11.84
CA PHE A 190 -4.51 -19.32 -10.43
C PHE A 190 -3.62 -18.33 -9.68
N SER A 191 -2.92 -17.43 -10.37
CA SER A 191 -1.97 -16.52 -9.73
C SER A 191 -2.01 -15.13 -10.31
N ARG A 192 -1.80 -14.14 -9.45
CA ARG A 192 -1.73 -12.72 -9.81
C ARG A 192 -0.51 -12.09 -9.15
N ILE A 193 0.14 -11.17 -9.88
CA ILE A 193 1.20 -10.32 -9.36
C ILE A 193 0.64 -8.93 -9.14
N ASP A 194 0.84 -8.38 -7.95
CA ASP A 194 0.63 -6.98 -7.65
C ASP A 194 1.98 -6.29 -7.44
N MET A 195 2.17 -5.13 -8.05
CA MET A 195 3.39 -4.32 -8.00
C MET A 195 3.11 -3.04 -7.23
N TYR A 196 3.94 -2.76 -6.25
CA TYR A 196 3.89 -1.59 -5.39
C TYR A 196 5.14 -0.75 -5.59
N ASP A 197 5.00 0.53 -5.90
CA ASP A 197 6.09 1.51 -6.03
C ASP A 197 5.75 2.72 -5.16
N LEU A 198 6.21 2.70 -3.91
CA LEU A 198 5.91 3.73 -2.91
C LEU A 198 7.08 4.71 -2.80
N ARG A 199 6.77 5.99 -2.96
CA ARG A 199 7.74 7.09 -2.99
C ARG A 199 7.31 8.20 -2.04
N ILE A 200 8.27 8.79 -1.35
CA ILE A 200 8.04 9.86 -0.37
C ILE A 200 8.94 11.05 -0.72
N ASN A 201 8.34 12.22 -0.87
CA ASN A 201 9.02 13.49 -1.16
C ASN A 201 9.95 13.43 -2.39
N GLU A 202 9.66 12.56 -3.37
CA GLU A 202 10.40 12.51 -4.63
C GLU A 202 9.88 13.59 -5.59
N ILE A 203 10.60 14.69 -5.73
CA ILE A 203 10.17 15.92 -6.44
C ILE A 203 9.65 15.65 -7.84
N ARG A 204 10.36 14.79 -8.61
CA ARG A 204 10.03 14.50 -10.01
C ARG A 204 8.65 13.87 -10.20
N ASN A 205 8.11 13.32 -9.11
CA ASN A 205 6.86 12.57 -9.11
C ASN A 205 5.79 13.19 -8.20
N ILE A 206 5.98 14.43 -7.77
CA ILE A 206 4.96 15.21 -7.09
C ILE A 206 4.26 16.09 -8.14
N ASN A 207 2.94 16.16 -8.06
CA ASN A 207 2.14 17.04 -8.91
C ASN A 207 2.60 18.51 -8.76
N THR A 208 2.78 19.23 -9.86
CA THR A 208 3.26 20.63 -9.86
C THR A 208 2.33 21.56 -9.09
N ASP A 209 1.02 21.40 -9.22
CA ASP A 209 0.02 22.23 -8.52
C ASP A 209 0.13 22.07 -7.00
N VAL A 210 0.45 20.85 -6.53
CA VAL A 210 0.72 20.55 -5.11
C VAL A 210 1.98 21.26 -4.66
N MET A 211 3.05 21.21 -5.48
CA MET A 211 4.31 21.89 -5.16
C MET A 211 4.13 23.40 -5.07
N ASP A 212 3.39 23.99 -6.00
CA ASP A 212 3.11 25.43 -6.01
C ASP A 212 2.25 25.82 -4.81
N LYS A 213 1.29 24.98 -4.39
CA LYS A 213 0.50 25.19 -3.18
C LYS A 213 1.37 25.17 -1.92
N ILE A 214 2.25 24.18 -1.78
CA ILE A 214 3.17 24.06 -0.64
C ILE A 214 4.08 25.30 -0.56
N LYS A 215 4.63 25.73 -1.69
CA LYS A 215 5.49 26.93 -1.77
C LYS A 215 4.73 28.22 -1.46
N GLY A 216 3.55 28.38 -2.06
CA GLY A 216 2.71 29.58 -1.88
C GLY A 216 2.26 29.78 -0.44
N ASP A 217 2.06 28.71 0.31
CA ASP A 217 1.69 28.74 1.73
C ASP A 217 2.90 28.78 2.68
N ASN A 218 4.13 28.85 2.16
CA ASN A 218 5.40 28.87 2.92
C ASN A 218 5.59 27.65 3.82
N TYR A 219 5.21 26.44 3.33
CA TYR A 219 5.48 25.20 4.02
C TYR A 219 6.86 24.66 3.69
N ILE A 220 7.47 24.01 4.68
CA ILE A 220 8.80 23.42 4.59
C ILE A 220 8.64 21.91 4.44
N PRO A 221 9.24 21.28 3.41
CA PRO A 221 9.19 19.82 3.26
C PRO A 221 9.84 19.10 4.44
N PHE A 222 9.21 18.02 4.88
CA PHE A 222 9.83 17.15 5.89
C PHE A 222 11.09 16.49 5.35
N LYS A 223 12.14 16.53 6.17
CA LYS A 223 13.30 15.69 6.05
C LYS A 223 13.17 14.62 7.12
N PHE A 224 12.88 13.40 6.70
CA PHE A 224 12.70 12.31 7.65
C PHE A 224 14.05 11.67 8.01
N ASP A 225 14.38 11.60 9.29
CA ASP A 225 15.52 10.85 9.80
C ASP A 225 15.35 9.37 9.59
N LYS A 226 14.10 8.91 9.75
CA LYS A 226 13.71 7.53 9.60
C LYS A 226 12.40 7.41 8.85
N VAL A 227 12.39 6.46 7.92
CA VAL A 227 11.17 6.00 7.28
C VAL A 227 11.03 4.52 7.51
N HIS A 228 9.89 4.12 8.03
CA HIS A 228 9.49 2.74 8.20
C HIS A 228 8.31 2.46 7.27
N LEU A 229 8.48 1.51 6.37
CA LEU A 229 7.38 0.96 5.59
C LEU A 229 7.08 -0.45 6.06
N PHE A 230 5.82 -0.71 6.30
CA PHE A 230 5.31 -2.04 6.60
C PHE A 230 4.25 -2.41 5.56
N TYR A 231 4.35 -3.60 5.02
CA TYR A 231 3.31 -4.20 4.22
C TYR A 231 2.77 -5.42 4.95
N MET A 232 1.49 -5.40 5.26
CA MET A 232 0.82 -6.49 5.96
C MET A 232 -0.10 -7.24 4.99
N ALA A 233 0.22 -8.50 4.79
CA ALA A 233 -0.49 -9.39 3.89
C ALA A 233 -0.84 -10.73 4.53
N ASP A 234 -1.77 -11.45 3.91
CA ASP A 234 -2.10 -12.83 4.28
C ASP A 234 -0.85 -13.74 4.17
N THR A 235 -0.76 -14.73 5.04
CA THR A 235 0.34 -15.72 5.04
C THR A 235 0.49 -16.50 3.74
N LYS A 236 -0.52 -16.49 2.87
CA LYS A 236 -0.49 -17.14 1.55
C LYS A 236 0.17 -16.28 0.47
N GLU A 237 0.45 -15.03 0.77
CA GLU A 237 1.02 -14.09 -0.18
C GLU A 237 2.56 -14.09 -0.10
N ASN A 238 3.21 -14.28 -1.23
CA ASN A 238 4.66 -14.21 -1.33
C ASN A 238 5.07 -12.80 -1.72
N VAL A 239 5.92 -12.18 -0.91
CA VAL A 239 6.43 -10.82 -1.14
C VAL A 239 7.88 -10.90 -1.61
N ALA A 240 8.14 -10.39 -2.82
CA ALA A 240 9.47 -10.28 -3.38
C ALA A 240 9.97 -8.83 -3.30
N ASN A 241 11.10 -8.64 -2.64
CA ASN A 241 11.73 -7.33 -2.49
C ASN A 241 12.46 -6.93 -3.78
N GLY A 242 12.02 -5.84 -4.41
CA GLY A 242 12.65 -5.24 -5.59
C GLY A 242 13.49 -4.00 -5.27
N SER A 243 13.60 -3.62 -3.98
CA SER A 243 14.39 -2.47 -3.53
C SER A 243 15.75 -2.89 -2.99
N SER A 244 16.68 -1.94 -2.87
CA SER A 244 17.99 -2.16 -2.23
C SER A 244 17.92 -2.23 -0.70
N LEU A 245 16.78 -1.89 -0.10
CA LEU A 245 16.60 -1.91 1.34
C LEU A 245 16.41 -3.32 1.87
N LYS A 246 17.01 -3.61 3.03
CA LYS A 246 16.80 -4.87 3.72
C LYS A 246 15.34 -5.02 4.13
N GLN A 247 14.77 -6.17 3.84
CA GLN A 247 13.44 -6.59 4.27
C GLN A 247 13.56 -7.52 5.46
N ASP A 248 12.87 -7.18 6.54
CA ASP A 248 12.63 -8.08 7.67
C ASP A 248 11.13 -8.49 7.66
N SER A 249 10.81 -9.68 8.16
CA SER A 249 9.44 -10.17 8.17
C SER A 249 9.11 -10.84 9.48
N ARG A 250 7.89 -10.60 9.99
CA ARG A 250 7.40 -11.26 11.21
C ARG A 250 5.90 -11.57 11.11
N LEU A 251 5.49 -12.63 11.79
CA LEU A 251 4.07 -12.93 11.99
C LEU A 251 3.48 -11.94 13.00
N LEU A 252 2.28 -11.42 12.72
CA LEU A 252 1.56 -10.53 13.62
C LEU A 252 0.65 -11.31 14.56
N GLU A 253 0.51 -10.81 15.79
CA GLU A 253 -0.38 -11.35 16.83
C GLU A 253 -1.83 -11.09 16.44
N LYS A 254 -2.55 -12.13 16.02
CA LYS A 254 -3.88 -12.05 15.42
C LYS A 254 -4.89 -11.27 16.26
N ASP A 255 -4.98 -11.56 17.55
CA ASP A 255 -6.00 -10.98 18.42
C ASP A 255 -5.70 -9.52 18.73
N LEU A 256 -4.44 -9.16 18.88
CA LEU A 256 -4.01 -7.79 19.11
C LEU A 256 -4.34 -6.89 17.92
N TRP A 257 -3.92 -7.32 16.72
CA TRP A 257 -4.11 -6.54 15.50
C TRP A 257 -5.56 -6.55 14.99
N ALA A 258 -6.38 -7.52 15.41
CA ALA A 258 -7.80 -7.52 15.10
C ALA A 258 -8.54 -6.31 15.71
N THR A 259 -8.07 -5.80 16.85
CA THR A 259 -8.64 -4.59 17.49
C THR A 259 -8.25 -3.30 16.76
N TYR A 260 -7.14 -3.35 16.04
CA TYR A 260 -6.61 -2.23 15.29
C TYR A 260 -7.26 -2.06 13.90
N LEU A 261 -7.61 -3.17 13.25
CA LEU A 261 -8.28 -3.17 11.95
C LEU A 261 -9.77 -2.75 12.08
N PRO A 262 -10.43 -2.36 10.97
CA PRO A 262 -11.88 -2.16 10.94
C PRO A 262 -12.64 -3.43 11.33
N GLU A 263 -13.81 -3.28 11.98
CA GLU A 263 -14.58 -4.39 12.56
C GLU A 263 -15.00 -5.47 11.55
N ASN A 264 -15.20 -5.10 10.30
CA ASN A 264 -15.64 -6.00 9.23
C ASN A 264 -14.48 -6.66 8.46
N CYS A 265 -13.24 -6.48 8.92
CA CYS A 265 -12.09 -7.18 8.37
C CYS A 265 -12.02 -8.61 8.87
N TYR A 266 -11.66 -9.53 7.97
CA TYR A 266 -11.40 -10.91 8.37
C TYR A 266 -10.23 -11.01 9.34
N LYS A 267 -10.46 -11.71 10.46
CA LYS A 267 -9.42 -12.03 11.42
C LYS A 267 -8.55 -13.16 10.88
N ARG A 268 -7.47 -12.81 10.21
CA ARG A 268 -6.48 -13.74 9.64
C ARG A 268 -5.13 -13.58 10.33
N ASN A 269 -4.23 -14.50 10.04
CA ASN A 269 -2.83 -14.33 10.34
C ASN A 269 -2.20 -13.46 9.26
N TYR A 270 -1.57 -12.37 9.66
CA TYR A 270 -0.86 -11.46 8.77
C TYR A 270 0.64 -11.57 9.00
N ILE A 271 1.41 -11.47 7.93
CA ILE A 271 2.85 -11.27 7.98
C ILE A 271 3.11 -9.78 7.72
N ALA A 272 3.86 -9.15 8.60
CA ALA A 272 4.38 -7.81 8.38
C ALA A 272 5.75 -7.90 7.72
N HIS A 273 5.86 -7.37 6.52
CA HIS A 273 7.12 -7.17 5.82
C HIS A 273 7.56 -5.73 6.07
N HIS A 274 8.77 -5.55 6.58
CA HIS A 274 9.28 -4.27 7.06
C HIS A 274 10.53 -3.85 6.31
N TRP A 275 10.52 -2.64 5.77
CA TRP A 275 11.67 -1.94 5.22
C TRP A 275 11.94 -0.71 6.05
N LYS A 276 13.20 -0.48 6.37
CA LYS A 276 13.65 0.66 7.17
C LYS A 276 14.76 1.39 6.46
N LYS A 277 14.62 2.70 6.33
CA LYS A 277 15.68 3.62 5.95
C LYS A 277 15.94 4.57 7.10
N ARG A 278 17.21 4.74 7.42
CA ARG A 278 17.69 5.76 8.36
C ARG A 278 18.76 6.59 7.68
N VAL A 279 18.62 7.90 7.73
CA VAL A 279 19.64 8.84 7.24
C VAL A 279 20.72 9.00 8.30
N LYS A 280 21.99 8.98 7.92
CA LYS A 280 23.09 9.24 8.83
C LYS A 280 23.12 10.74 9.17
N LYS A 281 23.46 11.09 10.41
CA LYS A 281 23.54 12.49 10.86
C LYS A 281 24.54 13.33 10.03
N GLU A 282 25.62 12.71 9.56
CA GLU A 282 26.63 13.35 8.71
C GLU A 282 26.04 13.72 7.34
N ASP A 283 25.27 12.84 6.73
CA ASP A 283 24.61 13.10 5.44
C ASP A 283 23.58 14.22 5.57
N MET A 284 22.90 14.34 6.72
CA MET A 284 21.91 15.40 7.00
C MET A 284 22.57 16.78 7.04
N ARG A 285 23.77 16.92 7.60
CA ARG A 285 24.50 18.20 7.61
C ARG A 285 24.88 18.67 6.21
N ILE A 286 25.43 17.76 5.40
CA ILE A 286 25.80 18.04 3.99
C ILE A 286 24.57 18.50 3.22
N ILE A 287 23.44 17.86 3.44
CA ILE A 287 22.17 18.21 2.80
C ILE A 287 21.70 19.61 3.23
N GLU A 288 21.81 19.95 4.51
CA GLU A 288 21.43 21.28 5.03
C GLU A 288 22.29 22.39 4.45
N GLU A 289 23.60 22.19 4.36
CA GLU A 289 24.52 23.13 3.74
C GLU A 289 24.17 23.35 2.25
N SER A 290 23.89 22.27 1.51
CA SER A 290 23.51 22.34 0.10
C SER A 290 22.17 23.03 -0.16
N ILE A 291 21.21 22.95 0.78
CA ILE A 291 19.92 23.67 0.67
C ILE A 291 20.13 25.17 0.87
N ILE A 292 20.97 25.54 1.83
CA ILE A 292 21.28 26.94 2.09
C ILE A 292 21.92 27.61 0.86
N GLU A 293 22.83 26.87 0.18
CA GLU A 293 23.50 27.35 -1.02
C GLU A 293 22.60 27.43 -2.25
N THR A 294 21.74 26.41 -2.45
CA THR A 294 20.98 26.26 -3.72
C THR A 294 19.57 26.79 -3.66
N LYS A 295 19.04 27.17 -2.49
CA LYS A 295 17.61 27.51 -2.26
C LYS A 295 16.62 26.48 -2.78
N GLN A 296 17.05 25.23 -2.97
CA GLN A 296 16.15 24.15 -3.40
C GLN A 296 15.25 23.72 -2.25
N LEU A 297 13.94 23.78 -2.45
CA LEU A 297 12.95 23.44 -1.44
C LEU A 297 12.94 21.96 -1.08
N PHE A 298 13.23 21.12 -2.05
CA PHE A 298 13.29 19.66 -1.87
C PHE A 298 14.63 19.15 -2.38
N ILE A 299 15.30 18.36 -1.59
CA ILE A 299 16.41 17.55 -2.08
C ILE A 299 15.84 16.20 -2.47
N PRO A 300 16.13 15.71 -3.67
CA PRO A 300 15.71 14.39 -4.08
C PRO A 300 16.41 13.36 -3.18
N PHE A 301 15.68 12.80 -2.25
CA PHE A 301 16.08 11.58 -1.60
C PHE A 301 15.67 10.43 -2.52
N ASP A 302 16.53 10.03 -3.43
CA ASP A 302 16.35 8.83 -4.26
C ASP A 302 16.13 7.58 -3.40
N ASP A 303 16.26 7.71 -2.12
CA ASP A 303 16.33 6.67 -1.13
C ASP A 303 15.02 6.34 -0.41
N TYR A 304 13.97 7.15 -0.56
CA TYR A 304 12.65 6.85 0.01
C TYR A 304 11.71 6.18 -1.00
N ARG A 305 12.29 5.53 -1.97
CA ARG A 305 11.57 4.67 -2.91
C ARG A 305 11.67 3.23 -2.48
N ILE A 306 10.51 2.58 -2.35
CA ILE A 306 10.40 1.17 -2.05
C ILE A 306 9.56 0.52 -3.13
N PHE A 307 10.17 -0.42 -3.85
CA PHE A 307 9.50 -1.24 -4.86
C PHE A 307 9.49 -2.69 -4.40
N PHE A 308 8.30 -3.29 -4.40
CA PHE A 308 8.14 -4.72 -4.13
C PHE A 308 6.98 -5.28 -4.95
N THR A 309 7.02 -6.58 -5.14
CA THR A 309 5.95 -7.31 -5.83
C THR A 309 5.38 -8.36 -4.90
N THR A 310 4.11 -8.65 -5.08
CA THR A 310 3.44 -9.71 -4.34
C THR A 310 2.79 -10.68 -5.30
N VAL A 311 2.95 -11.96 -4.99
CA VAL A 311 2.34 -13.06 -5.74
C VAL A 311 1.38 -13.76 -4.81
N TYR A 312 0.13 -13.86 -5.22
CA TYR A 312 -0.87 -14.55 -4.42
C TYR A 312 -1.78 -15.43 -5.28
N PRO A 313 -2.27 -16.54 -4.69
CA PRO A 313 -3.22 -17.39 -5.36
C PRO A 313 -4.54 -16.64 -5.54
N ASN A 314 -4.97 -16.50 -6.78
CA ASN A 314 -6.25 -15.89 -7.12
C ASN A 314 -6.97 -16.77 -8.13
N ILE A 315 -8.00 -17.49 -7.66
CA ILE A 315 -8.78 -18.37 -8.54
C ILE A 315 -9.76 -17.51 -9.34
N GLN A 316 -9.51 -17.38 -10.63
CA GLN A 316 -10.45 -16.75 -11.55
C GLN A 316 -11.50 -17.76 -11.98
N ILE A 317 -12.62 -17.78 -11.26
CA ILE A 317 -13.73 -18.74 -11.47
C ILE A 317 -14.18 -18.78 -12.93
N VAL A 318 -14.26 -17.62 -13.60
CA VAL A 318 -14.67 -17.56 -15.01
C VAL A 318 -13.67 -18.27 -15.93
N ARG A 319 -12.35 -18.07 -15.74
CA ARG A 319 -11.32 -18.74 -16.54
C ARG A 319 -11.30 -20.25 -16.25
N LEU A 320 -11.45 -20.63 -15.00
CA LEU A 320 -11.54 -22.04 -14.61
C LEU A 320 -12.77 -22.70 -15.23
N PHE A 321 -13.93 -22.03 -15.21
CA PHE A 321 -15.14 -22.53 -15.84
C PHE A 321 -14.99 -22.69 -17.35
N VAL A 322 -14.42 -21.69 -18.03
CA VAL A 322 -14.13 -21.76 -19.48
C VAL A 322 -13.20 -22.94 -19.79
N TYR A 323 -12.15 -23.13 -18.97
CA TYR A 323 -11.24 -24.27 -19.11
C TYR A 323 -11.97 -25.62 -18.96
N LEU A 324 -12.81 -25.76 -17.93
CA LEU A 324 -13.59 -26.98 -17.72
C LEU A 324 -14.55 -27.24 -18.90
N CYS A 325 -15.21 -26.20 -19.40
CA CYS A 325 -16.06 -26.31 -20.60
C CYS A 325 -15.27 -26.80 -21.83
N ILE A 326 -14.06 -26.24 -22.04
CA ILE A 326 -13.19 -26.67 -23.14
C ILE A 326 -12.81 -28.15 -22.98
N VAL A 327 -12.41 -28.58 -21.78
CA VAL A 327 -12.03 -29.97 -21.50
C VAL A 327 -13.21 -30.93 -21.76
N VAL A 328 -14.42 -30.58 -21.29
CA VAL A 328 -15.63 -31.36 -21.50
C VAL A 328 -15.98 -31.45 -22.99
N LEU A 329 -15.94 -30.33 -23.71
CA LEU A 329 -16.20 -30.28 -25.15
C LEU A 329 -15.19 -31.14 -25.93
N LEU A 330 -13.90 -31.04 -25.59
CA LEU A 330 -12.87 -31.87 -26.22
C LEU A 330 -13.07 -33.35 -25.95
N GLY A 331 -13.43 -33.71 -24.72
CA GLY A 331 -13.79 -35.11 -24.35
C GLY A 331 -14.98 -35.64 -25.15
N TRP A 332 -16.02 -34.81 -25.28
CA TRP A 332 -17.22 -35.17 -26.06
C TRP A 332 -16.93 -35.29 -27.55
N CYS A 333 -16.19 -34.31 -28.15
CA CYS A 333 -15.76 -34.39 -29.53
C CYS A 333 -14.90 -35.62 -29.81
N GLY A 334 -14.00 -35.95 -28.89
CA GLY A 334 -13.16 -37.16 -28.97
C GLY A 334 -13.94 -38.46 -28.96
N SER A 335 -14.92 -38.55 -28.08
CA SER A 335 -15.80 -39.68 -28.01
C SER A 335 -16.62 -39.87 -29.29
N MET A 336 -17.16 -38.76 -29.83
CA MET A 336 -17.92 -38.80 -31.09
C MET A 336 -17.05 -39.18 -32.29
N LEU A 337 -15.82 -38.62 -32.37
CA LEU A 337 -14.89 -38.88 -33.44
C LEU A 337 -14.41 -40.34 -33.38
N SER A 338 -14.10 -40.86 -32.22
CA SER A 338 -13.74 -42.28 -32.01
C SER A 338 -14.83 -43.22 -32.47
N PHE A 339 -16.08 -42.93 -32.11
CA PHE A 339 -17.26 -43.72 -32.52
C PHE A 339 -17.46 -43.73 -34.06
N ARG A 340 -17.32 -42.56 -34.71
CA ARG A 340 -17.46 -42.45 -36.17
C ARG A 340 -16.30 -43.15 -36.91
N LEU A 341 -15.05 -42.90 -36.48
CA LEU A 341 -13.89 -43.50 -37.14
C LEU A 341 -13.81 -45.02 -37.00
N SER A 342 -14.24 -45.59 -35.87
CA SER A 342 -14.31 -47.03 -35.69
C SER A 342 -15.21 -47.70 -36.73
N ASN A 343 -16.25 -47.00 -37.18
CA ASN A 343 -17.17 -47.50 -38.20
C ASN A 343 -16.66 -47.32 -39.67
N PHE A 344 -15.71 -46.38 -39.88
CA PHE A 344 -15.16 -46.10 -41.21
C PHE A 344 -13.87 -46.88 -41.55
N LEU A 345 -13.14 -47.33 -40.53
CA LEU A 345 -11.87 -48.03 -40.74
C LEU A 345 -12.10 -49.51 -41.11
N PRO A 346 -11.37 -50.04 -42.13
CA PRO A 346 -11.49 -51.44 -42.53
C PRO A 346 -11.25 -52.42 -41.37
N HIS A 347 -12.00 -53.50 -41.33
CA HIS A 347 -11.85 -54.54 -40.28
C HIS A 347 -10.47 -55.22 -40.29
N SER A 348 -9.69 -55.07 -41.36
CA SER A 348 -8.35 -55.65 -41.50
C SER A 348 -7.27 -54.94 -40.67
N ILE A 349 -7.54 -53.74 -40.14
CA ILE A 349 -6.56 -52.98 -39.35
C ILE A 349 -6.65 -53.37 -37.88
N PRO A 350 -5.52 -53.73 -37.22
CA PRO A 350 -5.55 -54.07 -35.81
C PRO A 350 -6.12 -52.92 -34.96
N GLU A 351 -6.89 -53.22 -33.95
CA GLU A 351 -7.59 -52.22 -33.12
C GLU A 351 -6.66 -51.21 -32.46
N CYS A 352 -5.44 -51.63 -32.08
CA CYS A 352 -4.43 -50.73 -31.53
C CYS A 352 -3.99 -49.65 -32.54
N PHE A 353 -3.93 -49.97 -33.83
CA PHE A 353 -3.60 -48.98 -34.88
C PHE A 353 -4.77 -48.02 -35.15
N LYS A 354 -6.00 -48.49 -35.10
CA LYS A 354 -7.20 -47.64 -35.17
C LYS A 354 -7.21 -46.63 -34.07
N LEU A 355 -6.90 -47.06 -32.82
CA LEU A 355 -6.81 -46.19 -31.65
C LEU A 355 -5.72 -45.12 -31.79
N LEU A 356 -4.57 -45.46 -32.36
CA LEU A 356 -3.43 -44.58 -32.56
C LEU A 356 -3.73 -43.51 -33.62
N ILE A 357 -4.40 -43.85 -34.72
CA ILE A 357 -4.84 -42.90 -35.75
C ILE A 357 -5.89 -41.94 -35.16
N VAL A 358 -6.85 -42.43 -34.40
CA VAL A 358 -7.88 -41.61 -33.75
C VAL A 358 -7.22 -40.66 -32.76
N ALA A 359 -6.30 -41.15 -31.94
CA ALA A 359 -5.58 -40.33 -30.97
C ALA A 359 -4.75 -39.22 -31.66
N GLY A 360 -4.08 -39.54 -32.77
CA GLY A 360 -3.30 -38.57 -33.54
C GLY A 360 -4.16 -37.47 -34.16
N MET A 361 -5.27 -37.82 -34.80
CA MET A 361 -6.22 -36.83 -35.34
C MET A 361 -6.83 -35.96 -34.23
N PHE A 362 -7.11 -36.55 -33.08
CA PHE A 362 -7.62 -35.85 -31.92
C PHE A 362 -6.62 -34.82 -31.39
N PHE A 363 -5.35 -35.20 -31.31
CA PHE A 363 -4.28 -34.29 -30.92
C PHE A 363 -4.17 -33.06 -31.84
N VAL A 364 -4.25 -33.26 -33.16
CA VAL A 364 -4.21 -32.15 -34.14
C VAL A 364 -5.40 -31.20 -33.98
N ILE A 365 -6.61 -31.73 -33.75
CA ILE A 365 -7.81 -30.93 -33.52
C ILE A 365 -7.68 -30.11 -32.21
N ILE A 366 -7.16 -30.73 -31.15
CA ILE A 366 -6.90 -30.05 -29.88
C ILE A 366 -5.94 -28.86 -30.08
N VAL A 367 -4.81 -29.11 -30.74
CA VAL A 367 -3.80 -28.05 -31.00
C VAL A 367 -4.42 -26.91 -31.82
N PHE A 368 -5.19 -27.25 -32.87
CA PHE A 368 -5.88 -26.24 -33.69
C PHE A 368 -6.89 -25.41 -32.88
N MET A 369 -7.68 -26.05 -32.03
CA MET A 369 -8.66 -25.36 -31.17
C MET A 369 -7.99 -24.46 -30.14
N ILE A 370 -6.90 -24.90 -29.54
CA ILE A 370 -6.11 -24.08 -28.59
C ILE A 370 -5.55 -22.83 -29.28
N VAL A 371 -4.95 -22.99 -30.47
CA VAL A 371 -4.37 -21.88 -31.23
C VAL A 371 -5.43 -20.87 -31.67
N THR A 372 -6.57 -21.35 -32.18
CA THR A 372 -7.67 -20.45 -32.59
C THR A 372 -8.33 -19.75 -31.43
N SER A 373 -8.55 -20.43 -30.29
CA SER A 373 -9.08 -19.85 -29.08
C SER A 373 -8.14 -18.80 -28.47
N TYR A 374 -6.84 -19.05 -28.50
CA TYR A 374 -5.81 -18.11 -28.07
C TYR A 374 -5.84 -16.82 -28.91
N HIS A 375 -5.92 -16.92 -30.24
CA HIS A 375 -6.05 -15.76 -31.12
C HIS A 375 -7.35 -14.98 -30.91
N LEU A 376 -8.45 -15.64 -30.63
CA LEU A 376 -9.76 -15.02 -30.38
C LEU A 376 -9.76 -14.25 -29.06
N ILE A 377 -9.16 -14.83 -28.01
CA ILE A 377 -9.05 -14.22 -26.67
C ILE A 377 -8.14 -13.00 -26.72
N ILE A 378 -7.00 -13.07 -27.39
CA ILE A 378 -6.11 -11.88 -27.57
C ILE A 378 -6.85 -10.75 -28.29
N LYS A 379 -7.66 -11.06 -29.28
CA LYS A 379 -8.43 -10.07 -30.05
C LYS A 379 -9.55 -9.42 -29.20
N LEU A 380 -10.11 -10.14 -28.23
CA LEU A 380 -11.09 -9.65 -27.27
C LEU A 380 -10.49 -8.81 -26.14
N ILE A 381 -9.26 -9.11 -25.74
CA ILE A 381 -8.55 -8.36 -24.67
C ILE A 381 -7.93 -7.04 -25.22
N ARG A 382 -7.65 -6.97 -26.52
CA ARG A 382 -7.11 -5.74 -27.18
C ARG A 382 -8.19 -4.72 -27.60
N LYS A 383 -9.46 -5.04 -27.44
CA LYS A 383 -10.60 -4.11 -27.53
C LYS A 383 -11.03 -3.65 -26.14
#